data_893f1994aa0db563e7abac51c1512326
#
_entry.id   893f1994aa0db563e7abac51c1512326
#
_cell.length_a   1.000
_cell.length_b   1.000
_cell.length_c   1.000
_cell.angle_alpha   90.00
_cell.angle_beta   90.00
_cell.angle_gamma   90.00
#
_symmetry.space_group_name_H-M   'P 1'
#
loop_
_entity.id
_entity.type
_entity.pdbx_description
1 polymer ?
#
loop_
_entity_poly.entity_id
_entity_poly.type
_entity_poly.pdbx_seq_one_letter_code
_entity_poly.pdbx_strand_id
1 'polypeptide(L)'
;MAGGIGDSFQDFQMMGAGEVLRGFGFVCLVLWSMGGELRAQAGKLIRIVNSDRVTGTRDVSYLGGNVVFEHEGARMYCDSAVRYLNSNVIKAFGNIRLNQGDTLTMTAHAMEYDGNTRVARAKGDVVLRDPEMTLTTQRLELDRNINTAYYTTGGTITNDENVLKSQIGMYYAGPRMFSFKKNVELLNPRYRMECDTLQYFTTSRVAHFIGPTHIYSDSGQIYCENGRYNTVTDEAMFNHNAVVKQKNIELRGDSLYYHQRLEIGYSRGNIAITDTAEKFTVYGQEGVYKGKGDEVVTVTGRPLFLSYSEPDTLYISGDTIRTVKVDSSGHRQMYVYRDMRLYRKDLQGKADSLYYTSADSAFHLYGRPVLWSDTTQITGGLISITMSGNQPDSLFVFENAFILAIESDTFYNQIRGRDLKGNFEDRKLSKVLVIGNGQTVYYVKEEDGTFIGVNRADCSNLLILFAENKVKEIKFITKPDSRLIPLGMETDEDVRLKNFENRFGEKPELYQFKDLMISAP
;
A
#
# COMPACT_ATOMS: atom_id res chain seq x y z
N MET A 1 -3.55 3.60 -20.13
CA MET A 1 -2.57 2.86 -19.32
C MET A 1 -2.15 3.54 -18.01
N ALA A 2 -2.39 4.80 -17.75
CA ALA A 2 -2.02 5.47 -16.50
C ALA A 2 -3.24 5.86 -15.62
N GLY A 3 -4.43 5.31 -15.91
CA GLY A 3 -5.69 5.72 -15.28
C GLY A 3 -5.88 5.32 -13.81
N GLY A 4 -5.21 4.30 -13.33
CA GLY A 4 -5.58 3.63 -12.08
C GLY A 4 -4.80 3.97 -10.82
N ILE A 5 -3.56 4.43 -10.91
CA ILE A 5 -2.70 4.52 -9.71
C ILE A 5 -3.19 5.56 -8.69
N GLY A 6 -3.82 6.62 -9.12
CA GLY A 6 -4.22 7.71 -8.23
C GLY A 6 -5.66 7.61 -7.69
N ASP A 7 -6.65 7.16 -8.50
CA ASP A 7 -8.02 6.98 -8.01
C ASP A 7 -8.10 6.01 -6.84
N SER A 8 -7.13 5.10 -6.75
CA SER A 8 -6.98 4.12 -5.68
C SER A 8 -6.64 4.72 -4.32
N PHE A 9 -5.97 5.84 -4.30
CA PHE A 9 -5.60 6.49 -3.04
C PHE A 9 -6.63 7.55 -2.60
N GLN A 10 -7.44 8.12 -3.49
CA GLN A 10 -8.51 9.05 -3.11
C GLN A 10 -9.64 8.35 -2.34
N ASP A 11 -10.00 7.14 -2.73
CA ASP A 11 -10.96 6.31 -2.00
C ASP A 11 -10.35 5.67 -0.74
N PHE A 12 -9.06 5.88 -0.49
CA PHE A 12 -8.36 5.52 0.73
C PHE A 12 -8.73 6.49 1.86
N GLN A 13 -10.01 6.85 1.96
CA GLN A 13 -10.56 7.30 3.23
C GLN A 13 -10.42 6.12 4.18
N MET A 14 -9.28 6.10 4.88
CA MET A 14 -9.05 5.16 5.96
C MET A 14 -10.28 5.19 6.82
N MET A 15 -11.01 4.13 6.65
CA MET A 15 -12.18 3.70 7.36
C MET A 15 -12.15 4.30 8.73
N GLY A 16 -13.23 4.84 9.17
CA GLY A 16 -13.43 5.51 10.47
C GLY A 16 -12.94 4.82 11.75
N ALA A 17 -11.83 4.07 11.66
CA ALA A 17 -11.13 3.49 12.80
C ALA A 17 -10.80 4.53 13.87
N GLY A 18 -10.67 5.81 13.46
CA GLY A 18 -10.44 6.92 14.37
C GLY A 18 -11.61 7.23 15.31
N GLU A 19 -12.82 7.11 14.83
CA GLU A 19 -14.02 7.40 15.64
C GLU A 19 -14.33 6.28 16.64
N VAL A 20 -14.01 5.05 16.29
CA VAL A 20 -14.28 3.87 17.09
C VAL A 20 -13.52 3.86 18.40
N LEU A 21 -12.23 4.15 18.31
CA LEU A 21 -11.36 4.11 19.47
C LEU A 21 -11.47 5.40 20.30
N ARG A 22 -12.14 6.44 19.80
CA ARG A 22 -12.44 7.66 20.57
C ARG A 22 -13.40 7.39 21.73
N GLY A 23 -14.37 6.49 21.57
CA GLY A 23 -15.31 6.10 22.63
C GLY A 23 -14.68 5.38 23.82
N PHE A 24 -13.51 4.75 23.67
CA PHE A 24 -12.81 4.07 24.78
C PHE A 24 -12.02 5.01 25.70
N GLY A 25 -11.97 6.31 25.40
CA GLY A 25 -11.09 7.26 26.09
C GLY A 25 -11.47 7.64 27.53
N PHE A 26 -12.69 7.43 27.95
CA PHE A 26 -13.21 8.01 29.21
C PHE A 26 -13.32 7.04 30.41
N VAL A 27 -13.21 5.73 30.18
CA VAL A 27 -13.26 4.71 31.25
C VAL A 27 -12.20 4.90 32.35
N CYS A 28 -11.17 5.72 32.08
CA CYS A 28 -10.04 5.89 32.98
C CYS A 28 -10.32 6.76 34.20
N LEU A 29 -11.31 7.64 34.20
CA LEU A 29 -11.50 8.59 35.29
C LEU A 29 -12.12 7.99 36.54
N VAL A 30 -12.95 6.96 36.39
CA VAL A 30 -13.69 6.38 37.53
C VAL A 30 -12.86 5.39 38.35
N LEU A 31 -11.95 4.65 37.69
CA LEU A 31 -11.01 3.78 38.41
C LEU A 31 -9.86 4.57 39.10
N TRP A 32 -9.65 5.82 38.71
CA TRP A 32 -8.57 6.65 39.24
C TRP A 32 -8.93 7.36 40.56
N SER A 33 -10.19 7.55 40.88
CA SER A 33 -10.59 8.04 42.22
C SER A 33 -10.22 7.07 43.38
N MET A 34 -9.70 5.88 43.06
CA MET A 34 -9.09 4.97 44.01
C MET A 34 -7.60 5.21 44.30
N GLY A 35 -6.94 6.11 43.60
CA GLY A 35 -5.53 6.46 43.77
C GLY A 35 -5.32 7.60 44.77
N GLY A 36 -5.83 7.48 45.98
CA GLY A 36 -5.35 8.29 47.10
C GLY A 36 -3.95 7.83 47.51
N GLU A 37 -3.09 8.82 47.82
CA GLU A 37 -1.69 8.71 48.22
C GLU A 37 -1.28 7.40 48.92
N LEU A 38 -0.14 6.84 48.48
CA LEU A 38 0.58 5.75 49.15
C LEU A 38 0.96 6.12 50.61
N ARG A 39 -0.01 6.10 51.47
CA ARG A 39 0.22 5.89 52.91
C ARG A 39 -0.18 4.48 53.24
N ALA A 40 0.74 3.72 53.80
CA ALA A 40 0.46 2.43 54.44
C ALA A 40 -0.61 2.63 55.52
N GLN A 41 -1.90 2.60 55.12
CA GLN A 41 -3.02 2.55 56.04
C GLN A 41 -3.44 1.07 56.20
N ALA A 42 -3.45 0.59 57.42
CA ALA A 42 -4.14 -0.63 57.81
C ALA A 42 -5.50 -0.68 57.11
N GLY A 43 -5.78 -1.77 56.37
CA GLY A 43 -6.96 -1.88 55.52
C GLY A 43 -8.21 -1.46 56.27
N LYS A 44 -8.96 -0.49 55.74
CA LYS A 44 -10.26 -0.09 56.30
C LYS A 44 -11.15 -1.31 56.29
N LEU A 45 -11.72 -1.64 57.47
CA LEU A 45 -12.66 -2.75 57.59
C LEU A 45 -13.90 -2.49 56.72
N ILE A 46 -14.38 -3.51 56.04
CA ILE A 46 -15.63 -3.45 55.28
C ILE A 46 -16.76 -3.26 56.29
N ARG A 47 -17.57 -2.23 56.14
CA ARG A 47 -18.68 -1.88 57.00
C ARG A 47 -19.95 -2.56 56.51
N ILE A 48 -20.67 -3.27 57.41
CA ILE A 48 -22.04 -3.72 57.18
C ILE A 48 -22.95 -2.53 57.45
N VAL A 49 -23.70 -2.10 56.44
CA VAL A 49 -24.63 -0.97 56.55
C VAL A 49 -26.03 -1.48 56.93
N ASN A 50 -26.47 -2.61 56.34
CA ASN A 50 -27.76 -3.21 56.57
C ASN A 50 -27.71 -4.73 56.43
N SER A 51 -28.56 -5.41 57.16
CA SER A 51 -28.94 -6.81 56.98
C SER A 51 -30.17 -7.10 57.84
N ASP A 52 -31.15 -7.81 57.30
CA ASP A 52 -32.39 -8.14 58.04
C ASP A 52 -32.12 -9.23 59.08
N ARG A 53 -31.13 -10.09 58.86
CA ARG A 53 -30.77 -11.20 59.76
C ARG A 53 -29.26 -11.37 59.81
N VAL A 54 -28.73 -11.47 61.02
CA VAL A 54 -27.33 -11.79 61.24
C VAL A 54 -27.27 -12.97 62.21
N THR A 55 -26.63 -14.06 61.81
CA THR A 55 -26.36 -15.26 62.66
C THR A 55 -24.88 -15.63 62.43
N GLY A 56 -24.35 -16.44 63.36
CA GLY A 56 -22.99 -16.93 63.19
C GLY A 56 -22.25 -17.24 64.44
N THR A 57 -20.95 -17.41 64.31
CA THR A 57 -20.00 -17.70 65.40
C THR A 57 -19.06 -16.50 65.56
N ARG A 58 -18.06 -16.62 66.47
CA ARG A 58 -17.01 -15.58 66.62
C ARG A 58 -16.19 -15.32 65.33
N ASP A 59 -16.09 -16.36 64.48
CA ASP A 59 -15.18 -16.32 63.30
C ASP A 59 -15.93 -16.16 61.99
N VAL A 60 -17.24 -16.47 61.94
CA VAL A 60 -18.06 -16.43 60.71
C VAL A 60 -19.40 -15.79 61.00
N SER A 61 -19.77 -14.80 60.21
CA SER A 61 -21.09 -14.16 60.23
C SER A 61 -21.86 -14.50 58.95
N TYR A 62 -23.11 -14.95 59.10
CA TYR A 62 -24.06 -15.16 58.01
C TYR A 62 -25.06 -14.03 58.03
N LEU A 63 -25.16 -13.31 56.90
CA LEU A 63 -26.05 -12.20 56.71
C LEU A 63 -27.13 -12.59 55.69
N GLY A 64 -28.38 -12.21 55.94
CA GLY A 64 -29.50 -12.54 55.07
C GLY A 64 -30.53 -11.44 55.03
N GLY A 65 -31.08 -11.20 53.83
CA GLY A 65 -32.09 -10.19 53.53
C GLY A 65 -31.50 -8.76 53.47
N ASN A 66 -31.68 -8.12 52.34
CA ASN A 66 -31.29 -6.72 52.09
C ASN A 66 -29.88 -6.36 52.59
N VAL A 67 -28.92 -7.23 52.34
CA VAL A 67 -27.54 -7.04 52.83
C VAL A 67 -26.86 -5.91 52.06
N VAL A 68 -26.30 -4.94 52.80
CA VAL A 68 -25.59 -3.81 52.26
C VAL A 68 -24.22 -3.67 52.92
N PHE A 69 -23.18 -3.69 52.12
CA PHE A 69 -21.82 -3.38 52.52
C PHE A 69 -21.37 -2.01 51.96
N GLU A 70 -20.52 -1.35 52.70
CA GLU A 70 -19.84 -0.13 52.25
C GLU A 70 -18.33 -0.24 52.50
N HIS A 71 -17.55 0.06 51.48
CA HIS A 71 -16.10 0.07 51.56
C HIS A 71 -15.53 1.11 50.57
N GLU A 72 -14.76 2.07 51.10
CA GLU A 72 -14.06 3.09 50.29
C GLU A 72 -14.93 3.79 49.23
N GLY A 73 -16.15 4.19 49.58
CA GLY A 73 -17.09 4.88 48.69
C GLY A 73 -17.88 3.95 47.75
N ALA A 74 -17.59 2.66 47.72
CA ALA A 74 -18.40 1.70 46.99
C ALA A 74 -19.49 1.08 47.92
N ARG A 75 -20.70 0.87 47.39
CA ARG A 75 -21.80 0.19 48.05
C ARG A 75 -22.16 -1.07 47.30
N MET A 76 -22.18 -2.19 48.01
CA MET A 76 -22.58 -3.48 47.49
C MET A 76 -23.88 -3.94 48.15
N TYR A 77 -24.85 -4.31 47.34
CA TYR A 77 -26.14 -4.88 47.72
C TYR A 77 -26.17 -6.35 47.32
N CYS A 78 -26.73 -7.23 48.15
CA CYS A 78 -26.93 -8.64 47.82
C CYS A 78 -28.04 -9.25 48.68
N ASP A 79 -28.53 -10.43 48.31
CA ASP A 79 -29.58 -11.12 49.05
C ASP A 79 -29.03 -11.77 50.33
N SER A 80 -27.81 -12.31 50.27
CA SER A 80 -27.14 -12.94 51.40
C SER A 80 -25.62 -12.84 51.28
N ALA A 81 -24.94 -12.94 52.42
CA ALA A 81 -23.49 -12.97 52.44
C ALA A 81 -22.94 -13.81 53.61
N VAL A 82 -21.73 -14.32 53.43
CA VAL A 82 -20.93 -14.94 54.48
C VAL A 82 -19.66 -14.10 54.64
N ARG A 83 -19.42 -13.65 55.88
CA ARG A 83 -18.19 -12.92 56.23
C ARG A 83 -17.32 -13.80 57.12
N TYR A 84 -16.09 -14.02 56.70
CA TYR A 84 -15.06 -14.74 57.44
C TYR A 84 -14.15 -13.70 58.14
N LEU A 85 -14.27 -13.56 59.45
CA LEU A 85 -13.58 -12.48 60.20
C LEU A 85 -12.07 -12.71 60.25
N ASN A 86 -11.63 -13.95 60.46
CA ASN A 86 -10.20 -14.26 60.59
C ASN A 86 -9.43 -14.17 59.28
N SER A 87 -10.07 -14.52 58.14
CA SER A 87 -9.46 -14.45 56.82
C SER A 87 -9.77 -13.15 56.10
N ASN A 88 -10.59 -12.25 56.66
CA ASN A 88 -11.03 -10.99 56.04
C ASN A 88 -11.64 -11.18 54.64
N VAL A 89 -12.42 -12.27 54.49
CA VAL A 89 -13.09 -12.61 53.20
C VAL A 89 -14.60 -12.43 53.36
N ILE A 90 -15.21 -11.85 52.30
CA ILE A 90 -16.66 -11.78 52.15
C ILE A 90 -17.05 -12.54 50.89
N LYS A 91 -18.08 -13.40 51.03
CA LYS A 91 -18.75 -14.03 49.88
C LYS A 91 -20.20 -13.58 49.89
N ALA A 92 -20.59 -12.89 48.81
CA ALA A 92 -21.93 -12.36 48.59
C ALA A 92 -22.65 -13.21 47.52
N PHE A 93 -23.95 -13.38 47.66
CA PHE A 93 -24.78 -14.21 46.80
C PHE A 93 -26.14 -13.57 46.54
N GLY A 94 -26.65 -13.79 45.34
CA GLY A 94 -27.98 -13.36 44.90
C GLY A 94 -28.03 -11.85 44.60
N ASN A 95 -28.54 -11.51 43.44
CA ASN A 95 -28.85 -10.15 43.00
C ASN A 95 -27.80 -9.09 43.37
N ILE A 96 -26.53 -9.44 43.19
CA ILE A 96 -25.44 -8.53 43.55
C ILE A 96 -25.50 -7.28 42.66
N ARG A 97 -25.45 -6.12 43.32
CA ARG A 97 -25.32 -4.82 42.70
C ARG A 97 -24.24 -4.02 43.43
N LEU A 98 -23.17 -3.70 42.76
CA LEU A 98 -22.13 -2.80 43.25
C LEU A 98 -22.29 -1.44 42.57
N ASN A 99 -22.31 -0.38 43.37
CA ASN A 99 -22.30 0.99 42.87
C ASN A 99 -21.05 1.70 43.41
N GLN A 100 -20.34 2.38 42.53
CA GLN A 100 -19.21 3.24 42.90
C GLN A 100 -19.40 4.64 42.32
N GLY A 101 -19.65 5.62 43.19
CA GLY A 101 -20.12 6.91 42.77
C GLY A 101 -21.47 6.80 42.03
N ASP A 102 -21.76 7.78 41.22
CA ASP A 102 -23.00 7.86 40.44
C ASP A 102 -22.85 7.27 39.03
N THR A 103 -21.67 6.80 38.68
CA THR A 103 -21.31 6.47 37.27
C THR A 103 -21.03 5.00 37.03
N LEU A 104 -20.42 4.27 37.99
CA LEU A 104 -20.05 2.88 37.77
C LEU A 104 -21.00 1.94 38.48
N THR A 105 -21.61 1.02 37.76
CA THR A 105 -22.46 -0.04 38.30
C THR A 105 -21.98 -1.41 37.82
N MET A 106 -22.00 -2.42 38.72
CA MET A 106 -21.74 -3.79 38.35
C MET A 106 -22.85 -4.68 38.94
N THR A 107 -23.31 -5.65 38.14
CA THR A 107 -24.22 -6.71 38.60
C THR A 107 -23.59 -8.08 38.43
N ALA A 108 -23.92 -9.02 39.28
CA ALA A 108 -23.44 -10.41 39.24
C ALA A 108 -24.33 -11.34 40.07
N HIS A 109 -24.18 -12.65 39.91
CA HIS A 109 -24.87 -13.63 40.75
C HIS A 109 -24.11 -13.93 42.05
N ALA A 110 -22.78 -13.93 42.00
CA ALA A 110 -21.93 -14.13 43.18
C ALA A 110 -20.70 -13.23 43.12
N MET A 111 -20.21 -12.81 44.30
CA MET A 111 -18.99 -12.02 44.41
C MET A 111 -18.20 -12.48 45.66
N GLU A 112 -16.91 -12.64 45.49
CA GLU A 112 -15.96 -12.88 46.57
C GLU A 112 -14.97 -11.71 46.65
N TYR A 113 -14.76 -11.16 47.82
CA TYR A 113 -13.74 -10.16 48.07
C TYR A 113 -12.83 -10.63 49.22
N ASP A 114 -11.55 -10.70 48.96
CA ASP A 114 -10.51 -10.97 49.94
C ASP A 114 -9.79 -9.65 50.30
N GLY A 115 -10.02 -9.17 51.50
CA GLY A 115 -9.46 -7.94 52.01
C GLY A 115 -7.95 -8.00 52.28
N ASN A 116 -7.36 -9.17 52.43
CA ASN A 116 -5.92 -9.35 52.62
C ASN A 116 -5.18 -9.28 51.27
N THR A 117 -5.69 -9.99 50.29
CA THR A 117 -5.13 -10.00 48.92
C THR A 117 -5.67 -8.86 48.07
N ARG A 118 -6.69 -8.12 48.51
CA ARG A 118 -7.37 -7.04 47.81
C ARG A 118 -7.87 -7.45 46.41
N VAL A 119 -8.28 -8.71 46.25
CA VAL A 119 -8.81 -9.25 45.03
C VAL A 119 -10.32 -9.44 45.16
N ALA A 120 -11.07 -8.86 44.20
CA ALA A 120 -12.49 -9.09 44.03
C ALA A 120 -12.75 -10.01 42.85
N ARG A 121 -13.66 -10.99 43.01
CA ARG A 121 -14.06 -11.92 41.93
C ARG A 121 -15.57 -11.95 41.80
N ALA A 122 -16.10 -11.41 40.72
CA ALA A 122 -17.51 -11.49 40.35
C ALA A 122 -17.75 -12.66 39.39
N LYS A 123 -18.86 -13.37 39.55
CA LYS A 123 -19.24 -14.54 38.76
C LYS A 123 -20.72 -14.55 38.43
N GLY A 124 -21.08 -15.12 37.28
CA GLY A 124 -22.44 -15.31 36.79
C GLY A 124 -23.02 -14.05 36.21
N ASP A 125 -23.13 -14.01 34.88
CA ASP A 125 -23.71 -12.91 34.06
C ASP A 125 -23.27 -11.53 34.55
N VAL A 126 -21.96 -11.37 34.69
CA VAL A 126 -21.38 -10.11 35.14
C VAL A 126 -21.62 -9.02 34.10
N VAL A 127 -22.27 -7.93 34.51
CA VAL A 127 -22.46 -6.72 33.68
C VAL A 127 -21.84 -5.56 34.43
N LEU A 128 -20.82 -4.94 33.81
CA LEU A 128 -20.21 -3.72 34.30
C LEU A 128 -20.60 -2.59 33.34
N ARG A 129 -21.17 -1.51 33.88
CA ARG A 129 -21.61 -0.34 33.13
C ARG A 129 -20.99 0.93 33.67
N ASP A 130 -20.54 1.76 32.77
CA ASP A 130 -20.27 3.17 32.98
C ASP A 130 -21.08 4.02 31.94
N PRO A 131 -20.99 5.37 31.96
CA PRO A 131 -21.73 6.21 31.02
C PRO A 131 -21.45 5.97 29.55
N GLU A 132 -20.30 5.37 29.19
CA GLU A 132 -19.85 5.26 27.81
C GLU A 132 -19.82 3.81 27.29
N MET A 133 -19.77 2.81 28.18
CA MET A 133 -19.70 1.41 27.76
C MET A 133 -20.42 0.43 28.70
N THR A 134 -20.68 -0.75 28.16
CA THR A 134 -21.14 -1.91 28.93
C THR A 134 -20.23 -3.09 28.62
N LEU A 135 -19.61 -3.67 29.65
CA LEU A 135 -18.89 -4.95 29.58
C LEU A 135 -19.80 -6.06 30.08
N THR A 136 -19.92 -7.16 29.35
CA THR A 136 -20.59 -8.39 29.77
C THR A 136 -19.59 -9.54 29.73
N THR A 137 -19.55 -10.36 30.78
CA THR A 137 -18.70 -11.56 30.91
C THR A 137 -19.24 -12.54 31.95
N GLN A 138 -18.76 -13.78 31.94
CA GLN A 138 -19.12 -14.76 32.99
C GLN A 138 -18.30 -14.62 34.27
N ARG A 139 -17.08 -14.07 34.17
CA ARG A 139 -16.21 -13.82 35.34
C ARG A 139 -15.41 -12.56 35.11
N LEU A 140 -15.40 -11.71 36.16
CA LEU A 140 -14.57 -10.52 36.21
C LEU A 140 -13.75 -10.53 37.49
N GLU A 141 -12.44 -10.35 37.37
CA GLU A 141 -11.54 -10.21 38.50
C GLU A 141 -10.95 -8.79 38.52
N LEU A 142 -10.88 -8.22 39.71
CA LEU A 142 -10.27 -6.94 39.99
C LEU A 142 -9.17 -7.13 41.03
N ASP A 143 -7.92 -6.95 40.66
CA ASP A 143 -6.77 -6.95 41.55
C ASP A 143 -6.32 -5.53 41.83
N ARG A 144 -6.55 -5.06 43.05
CA ARG A 144 -6.24 -3.70 43.49
C ARG A 144 -4.75 -3.49 43.80
N ASN A 145 -3.93 -4.54 43.93
CA ASN A 145 -2.50 -4.39 44.18
C ASN A 145 -1.77 -3.95 42.91
N ILE A 146 -2.20 -4.49 41.79
CA ILE A 146 -1.65 -4.15 40.46
C ILE A 146 -2.58 -3.24 39.65
N ASN A 147 -3.67 -2.79 40.26
CA ASN A 147 -4.70 -1.96 39.63
C ASN A 147 -5.13 -2.50 38.25
N THR A 148 -5.49 -3.78 38.21
CA THR A 148 -5.86 -4.46 36.96
C THR A 148 -7.22 -5.11 37.10
N ALA A 149 -8.10 -4.88 36.11
CA ALA A 149 -9.35 -5.62 35.94
C ALA A 149 -9.22 -6.54 34.72
N TYR A 150 -9.67 -7.81 34.85
CA TYR A 150 -9.54 -8.75 33.74
C TYR A 150 -10.62 -9.82 33.73
N TYR A 151 -10.90 -10.33 32.53
CA TYR A 151 -11.70 -11.53 32.29
C TYR A 151 -10.94 -12.52 31.41
N THR A 152 -11.22 -13.81 31.58
CA THR A 152 -10.58 -14.89 30.78
C THR A 152 -11.59 -15.89 30.22
N THR A 153 -12.88 -15.64 30.42
CA THR A 153 -13.98 -16.53 30.03
C THR A 153 -14.77 -16.04 28.81
N GLY A 154 -14.19 -15.14 28.08
CA GLY A 154 -14.87 -14.39 27.04
C GLY A 154 -15.58 -13.16 27.60
N GLY A 155 -15.60 -12.09 26.84
CA GLY A 155 -16.29 -10.86 27.18
C GLY A 155 -16.69 -10.08 25.94
N THR A 156 -17.75 -9.31 26.10
CA THR A 156 -18.24 -8.39 25.07
C THR A 156 -18.31 -6.99 25.68
N ILE A 157 -17.70 -6.03 25.00
CA ILE A 157 -17.78 -4.61 25.35
C ILE A 157 -18.60 -3.93 24.27
N THR A 158 -19.62 -3.20 24.67
CA THR A 158 -20.48 -2.41 23.77
C THR A 158 -20.46 -0.94 24.16
N ASN A 159 -20.39 -0.09 23.19
CA ASN A 159 -20.76 1.33 23.29
C ASN A 159 -21.77 1.65 22.19
N ASP A 160 -22.17 2.91 22.03
CA ASP A 160 -23.24 3.30 21.10
C ASP A 160 -23.08 2.78 19.66
N GLU A 161 -21.84 2.68 19.17
CA GLU A 161 -21.55 2.32 17.79
C GLU A 161 -20.75 1.02 17.63
N ASN A 162 -20.11 0.53 18.71
CA ASN A 162 -19.13 -0.52 18.60
C ASN A 162 -19.43 -1.74 19.47
N VAL A 163 -19.12 -2.91 18.96
CA VAL A 163 -19.13 -4.17 19.69
C VAL A 163 -17.75 -4.81 19.58
N LEU A 164 -17.04 -4.91 20.72
CA LEU A 164 -15.77 -5.60 20.80
C LEU A 164 -15.95 -6.93 21.56
N LYS A 165 -15.49 -8.02 20.96
CA LYS A 165 -15.47 -9.35 21.57
C LYS A 165 -14.05 -9.85 21.68
N SER A 166 -13.71 -10.54 22.77
CA SER A 166 -12.44 -11.25 22.92
C SER A 166 -12.54 -12.36 23.95
N GLN A 167 -11.63 -13.34 23.86
CA GLN A 167 -11.57 -14.41 24.88
C GLN A 167 -10.98 -13.91 26.20
N ILE A 168 -10.01 -13.00 26.12
CA ILE A 168 -9.32 -12.42 27.27
C ILE A 168 -9.34 -10.91 27.12
N GLY A 169 -9.75 -10.20 28.16
CA GLY A 169 -9.64 -8.75 28.24
C GLY A 169 -9.03 -8.31 29.55
N MET A 170 -8.15 -7.32 29.49
CA MET A 170 -7.43 -6.76 30.62
C MET A 170 -7.44 -5.23 30.52
N TYR A 171 -7.66 -4.59 31.66
CA TYR A 171 -7.43 -3.16 31.81
C TYR A 171 -6.34 -2.91 32.86
N TYR A 172 -5.28 -2.24 32.47
CA TYR A 172 -4.17 -1.84 33.31
C TYR A 172 -4.30 -0.34 33.65
N ALA A 173 -4.66 -0.04 34.89
CA ALA A 173 -4.91 1.35 35.29
C ALA A 173 -3.62 2.21 35.32
N GLY A 174 -2.47 1.62 35.65
CA GLY A 174 -1.17 2.33 35.66
C GLY A 174 -0.84 2.92 34.27
N PRO A 175 -0.65 2.12 33.23
CA PRO A 175 -0.40 2.60 31.88
C PRO A 175 -1.66 3.11 31.16
N ARG A 176 -2.84 3.00 31.76
CA ARG A 176 -4.13 3.34 31.16
C ARG A 176 -4.33 2.64 29.81
N MET A 177 -4.16 1.32 29.81
CA MET A 177 -4.17 0.49 28.61
C MET A 177 -5.20 -0.63 28.74
N PHE A 178 -6.01 -0.79 27.69
CA PHE A 178 -6.76 -2.01 27.46
C PHE A 178 -5.93 -3.00 26.64
N SER A 179 -6.03 -4.28 26.94
CA SER A 179 -5.44 -5.35 26.15
C SER A 179 -6.45 -6.47 25.95
N PHE A 180 -6.79 -6.75 24.71
CA PHE A 180 -7.71 -7.82 24.31
C PHE A 180 -6.91 -8.87 23.55
N LYS A 181 -7.13 -10.13 23.86
CA LYS A 181 -6.38 -11.25 23.30
C LYS A 181 -7.27 -12.41 22.92
N LYS A 182 -6.85 -13.13 21.89
CA LYS A 182 -7.48 -14.32 21.34
C LYS A 182 -8.87 -14.03 20.76
N ASN A 183 -8.99 -14.23 19.47
CA ASN A 183 -10.23 -14.04 18.73
C ASN A 183 -10.85 -12.66 18.99
N VAL A 184 -10.04 -11.61 18.85
CA VAL A 184 -10.52 -10.24 18.99
C VAL A 184 -11.30 -9.88 17.74
N GLU A 185 -12.58 -9.56 17.93
CA GLU A 185 -13.48 -9.06 16.89
C GLU A 185 -14.00 -7.69 17.30
N LEU A 186 -13.82 -6.70 16.45
CA LEU A 186 -14.38 -5.36 16.61
C LEU A 186 -15.33 -5.08 15.46
N LEU A 187 -16.60 -4.86 15.80
CA LEU A 187 -17.66 -4.53 14.85
C LEU A 187 -18.04 -3.05 15.02
N ASN A 188 -18.08 -2.34 13.91
CA ASN A 188 -18.56 -0.98 13.77
C ASN A 188 -19.48 -0.93 12.55
N PRO A 189 -20.47 -0.03 12.43
CA PRO A 189 -21.31 0.08 11.24
C PRO A 189 -20.56 0.23 9.91
N ARG A 190 -19.32 0.77 9.94
CA ARG A 190 -18.51 1.03 8.75
C ARG A 190 -17.46 -0.02 8.46
N TYR A 191 -17.07 -0.84 9.46
CA TYR A 191 -16.03 -1.86 9.27
C TYR A 191 -16.10 -2.96 10.34
N ARG A 192 -15.47 -4.08 10.01
CA ARG A 192 -15.19 -5.19 10.91
C ARG A 192 -13.69 -5.43 10.97
N MET A 193 -13.14 -5.55 12.17
CA MET A 193 -11.75 -5.91 12.39
C MET A 193 -11.64 -7.23 13.15
N GLU A 194 -10.72 -8.07 12.72
CA GLU A 194 -10.34 -9.32 13.37
C GLU A 194 -8.84 -9.32 13.63
N CYS A 195 -8.40 -9.61 14.85
CA CYS A 195 -6.98 -9.73 15.17
C CYS A 195 -6.74 -10.69 16.32
N ASP A 196 -5.47 -11.09 16.52
CA ASP A 196 -5.11 -11.91 17.68
C ASP A 196 -5.08 -11.07 18.94
N THR A 197 -4.41 -9.93 18.91
CA THR A 197 -4.24 -9.04 20.08
C THR A 197 -4.46 -7.58 19.67
N LEU A 198 -5.32 -6.88 20.42
CA LEU A 198 -5.56 -5.46 20.34
C LEU A 198 -5.16 -4.79 21.65
N GLN A 199 -4.28 -3.80 21.61
CA GLN A 199 -3.95 -2.95 22.74
C GLN A 199 -4.37 -1.51 22.44
N TYR A 200 -5.03 -0.86 23.39
CA TYR A 200 -5.45 0.52 23.26
C TYR A 200 -4.96 1.36 24.43
N PHE A 201 -4.12 2.34 24.15
CA PHE A 201 -3.60 3.30 25.12
C PHE A 201 -4.49 4.53 25.16
N THR A 202 -5.26 4.67 26.21
CA THR A 202 -6.30 5.70 26.31
C THR A 202 -5.72 7.12 26.44
N THR A 203 -4.52 7.28 26.98
CA THR A 203 -3.85 8.59 27.12
C THR A 203 -3.30 9.10 25.77
N SER A 204 -2.59 8.25 25.03
CA SER A 204 -2.03 8.58 23.71
C SER A 204 -3.03 8.43 22.58
N ARG A 205 -4.17 7.76 22.87
CA ARG A 205 -5.20 7.44 21.87
C ARG A 205 -4.67 6.60 20.71
N VAL A 206 -3.74 5.69 21.00
CA VAL A 206 -3.11 4.79 20.02
C VAL A 206 -3.59 3.36 20.24
N ALA A 207 -4.08 2.74 19.16
CA ALA A 207 -4.33 1.32 19.08
C ALA A 207 -3.14 0.61 18.44
N HIS A 208 -2.75 -0.54 18.99
CA HIS A 208 -1.77 -1.45 18.43
C HIS A 208 -2.45 -2.78 18.09
N PHE A 209 -2.27 -3.23 16.87
CA PHE A 209 -2.69 -4.55 16.40
C PHE A 209 -1.46 -5.45 16.39
N ILE A 210 -1.53 -6.60 17.00
CA ILE A 210 -0.40 -7.53 17.13
C ILE A 210 -0.87 -8.93 16.69
N GLY A 211 -0.12 -9.53 15.77
CA GLY A 211 -0.48 -10.75 15.07
C GLY A 211 -1.34 -10.49 13.83
N PRO A 212 -1.72 -11.55 13.10
CA PRO A 212 -2.54 -11.45 11.89
C PRO A 212 -3.80 -10.63 12.16
N THR A 213 -3.95 -9.56 11.38
CA THR A 213 -5.04 -8.59 11.51
C THR A 213 -5.70 -8.40 10.16
N HIS A 214 -7.01 -8.55 10.12
CA HIS A 214 -7.85 -8.29 8.96
C HIS A 214 -8.84 -7.18 9.28
N ILE A 215 -8.95 -6.19 8.40
CA ILE A 215 -9.93 -5.11 8.49
C ILE A 215 -10.73 -5.10 7.19
N TYR A 216 -12.05 -5.18 7.31
CA TYR A 216 -12.99 -5.24 6.18
C TYR A 216 -13.93 -4.03 6.24
N SER A 217 -14.17 -3.39 5.11
CA SER A 217 -15.18 -2.34 4.95
C SER A 217 -15.83 -2.42 3.59
N ASP A 218 -16.83 -1.57 3.37
CA ASP A 218 -17.47 -1.43 2.06
C ASP A 218 -16.50 -0.94 0.98
N SER A 219 -15.47 -0.18 1.38
CA SER A 219 -14.49 0.37 0.45
C SER A 219 -13.33 -0.57 0.14
N GLY A 220 -13.04 -1.57 1.01
CA GLY A 220 -11.92 -2.47 0.79
C GLY A 220 -11.51 -3.30 1.99
N GLN A 221 -10.32 -3.89 1.91
CA GLN A 221 -9.75 -4.80 2.90
C GLN A 221 -8.29 -4.43 3.20
N ILE A 222 -7.90 -4.57 4.47
CA ILE A 222 -6.52 -4.41 4.91
C ILE A 222 -6.09 -5.68 5.63
N TYR A 223 -4.88 -6.14 5.34
CA TYR A 223 -4.18 -7.17 6.09
C TYR A 223 -2.84 -6.65 6.59
N CYS A 224 -2.45 -7.00 7.79
CA CYS A 224 -1.10 -6.81 8.32
C CYS A 224 -0.84 -7.78 9.48
N GLU A 225 0.43 -8.00 9.83
CA GLU A 225 0.79 -8.79 11.01
C GLU A 225 1.07 -7.92 12.24
N ASN A 226 1.38 -6.63 12.01
CA ASN A 226 1.49 -5.62 13.04
C ASN A 226 0.99 -4.28 12.51
N GLY A 227 0.30 -3.53 13.35
CA GLY A 227 -0.14 -2.22 12.96
C GLY A 227 -0.38 -1.31 14.16
N ARG A 228 -0.47 -0.03 13.87
CA ARG A 228 -0.90 0.98 14.84
C ARG A 228 -1.80 2.01 14.17
N TYR A 229 -2.72 2.53 14.95
CA TYR A 229 -3.59 3.61 14.53
C TYR A 229 -3.71 4.65 15.65
N ASN A 230 -3.48 5.92 15.33
CA ASN A 230 -3.71 7.03 16.24
C ASN A 230 -5.05 7.68 15.95
N THR A 231 -6.00 7.60 16.90
CA THR A 231 -7.37 8.07 16.74
C THR A 231 -7.52 9.60 16.82
N VAL A 232 -6.45 10.32 17.18
CA VAL A 232 -6.43 11.79 17.24
C VAL A 232 -5.83 12.40 15.99
N THR A 233 -4.70 11.83 15.53
CA THR A 233 -3.97 12.35 14.37
C THR A 233 -4.46 11.75 13.06
N ASP A 234 -5.22 10.66 13.11
CA ASP A 234 -5.67 9.86 11.97
C ASP A 234 -4.49 9.30 11.16
N GLU A 235 -3.45 8.87 11.89
CA GLU A 235 -2.27 8.21 11.36
C GLU A 235 -2.38 6.69 11.52
N ALA A 236 -2.13 5.97 10.44
CA ALA A 236 -2.06 4.53 10.44
C ALA A 236 -0.70 4.03 9.96
N MET A 237 -0.28 2.91 10.50
CA MET A 237 0.89 2.19 10.06
C MET A 237 0.60 0.69 10.10
N PHE A 238 0.89 0.01 9.01
CA PHE A 238 0.73 -1.43 8.84
C PHE A 238 2.09 -2.01 8.46
N ASN A 239 2.53 -3.02 9.18
CA ASN A 239 3.84 -3.62 9.00
C ASN A 239 3.73 -5.14 8.84
N HIS A 240 4.75 -5.73 8.24
CA HIS A 240 4.90 -7.15 7.96
C HIS A 240 3.77 -7.66 7.06
N ASN A 241 4.11 -7.88 5.80
CA ASN A 241 3.18 -8.37 4.78
C ASN A 241 1.91 -7.52 4.66
N ALA A 242 2.07 -6.20 4.75
CA ALA A 242 0.92 -5.30 4.67
C ALA A 242 0.31 -5.31 3.27
N VAL A 243 -0.99 -5.54 3.21
CA VAL A 243 -1.77 -5.56 1.97
C VAL A 243 -3.00 -4.70 2.14
N VAL A 244 -3.22 -3.81 1.19
CA VAL A 244 -4.43 -3.00 1.10
C VAL A 244 -5.08 -3.27 -0.24
N LYS A 245 -6.35 -3.68 -0.20
CA LYS A 245 -7.16 -3.94 -1.40
C LYS A 245 -8.34 -3.01 -1.41
N GLN A 246 -8.50 -2.31 -2.51
CA GLN A 246 -9.63 -1.40 -2.71
C GLN A 246 -10.05 -1.41 -4.17
N LYS A 247 -11.33 -1.72 -4.44
CA LYS A 247 -11.85 -1.89 -5.80
C LYS A 247 -10.91 -2.78 -6.64
N ASN A 248 -10.28 -2.19 -7.65
CA ASN A 248 -9.40 -2.88 -8.59
C ASN A 248 -7.91 -2.80 -8.21
N ILE A 249 -7.58 -2.08 -7.12
CA ILE A 249 -6.21 -1.83 -6.72
C ILE A 249 -5.82 -2.69 -5.53
N GLU A 250 -4.62 -3.24 -5.62
CA GLU A 250 -3.94 -3.90 -4.51
C GLU A 250 -2.57 -3.24 -4.29
N LEU A 251 -2.35 -2.71 -3.09
CA LEU A 251 -1.05 -2.22 -2.64
C LEU A 251 -0.47 -3.20 -1.63
N ARG A 252 0.75 -3.65 -1.86
CA ARG A 252 1.55 -4.47 -0.93
C ARG A 252 2.83 -3.75 -0.55
N GLY A 253 3.34 -4.06 0.63
CA GLY A 253 4.64 -3.58 1.11
C GLY A 253 4.98 -4.16 2.48
N ASP A 254 6.26 -4.10 2.85
CA ASP A 254 6.68 -4.53 4.20
C ASP A 254 6.15 -3.56 5.26
N SER A 255 6.06 -2.26 4.92
CA SER A 255 5.50 -1.22 5.78
C SER A 255 4.72 -0.22 4.96
N LEU A 256 3.48 0.06 5.39
CA LEU A 256 2.60 1.06 4.82
C LEU A 256 2.23 2.06 5.91
N TYR A 257 2.49 3.35 5.67
CA TYR A 257 2.08 4.47 6.53
C TYR A 257 1.12 5.36 5.77
N TYR A 258 0.08 5.85 6.44
CA TYR A 258 -0.87 6.80 5.88
C TYR A 258 -1.31 7.82 6.93
N HIS A 259 -1.34 9.09 6.53
CA HIS A 259 -1.87 10.20 7.31
C HIS A 259 -3.12 10.74 6.61
N GLN A 260 -4.31 10.42 7.13
CA GLN A 260 -5.58 10.69 6.47
C GLN A 260 -5.83 12.19 6.22
N ARG A 261 -5.64 13.06 7.22
CA ARG A 261 -5.92 14.50 7.07
C ARG A 261 -4.99 15.22 6.10
N LEU A 262 -3.76 14.74 5.96
CA LEU A 262 -2.78 15.30 5.02
C LEU A 262 -2.85 14.62 3.65
N GLU A 263 -3.51 13.48 3.57
CA GLU A 263 -3.56 12.62 2.38
C GLU A 263 -2.15 12.28 1.88
N ILE A 264 -1.27 11.92 2.83
CA ILE A 264 0.10 11.52 2.54
C ILE A 264 0.28 10.07 2.94
N GLY A 265 0.82 9.27 2.02
CA GLY A 265 1.19 7.88 2.23
C GLY A 265 2.66 7.63 1.98
N TYR A 266 3.24 6.71 2.74
CA TYR A 266 4.58 6.17 2.52
C TYR A 266 4.51 4.65 2.52
N SER A 267 5.21 4.05 1.57
CA SER A 267 5.38 2.59 1.52
C SER A 267 6.88 2.28 1.45
N ARG A 268 7.30 1.21 2.10
CA ARG A 268 8.69 0.78 2.13
C ARG A 268 8.79 -0.73 2.09
N GLY A 269 9.81 -1.20 1.35
CA GLY A 269 10.17 -2.60 1.19
C GLY A 269 9.17 -3.37 0.34
N ASN A 270 9.67 -4.01 -0.70
CA ASN A 270 8.91 -4.96 -1.53
C ASN A 270 7.54 -4.44 -2.00
N ILE A 271 7.53 -3.22 -2.52
CA ILE A 271 6.28 -2.58 -2.93
C ILE A 271 5.78 -3.22 -4.22
N ALA A 272 4.48 -3.54 -4.25
CA ALA A 272 3.76 -3.88 -5.46
C ALA A 272 2.41 -3.15 -5.48
N ILE A 273 2.18 -2.34 -6.50
CA ILE A 273 0.91 -1.64 -6.76
C ILE A 273 0.31 -2.26 -8.00
N THR A 274 -0.77 -3.00 -7.87
CA THR A 274 -1.45 -3.70 -8.97
C THR A 274 -2.81 -3.08 -9.22
N ASP A 275 -3.06 -2.71 -10.48
CA ASP A 275 -4.39 -2.34 -10.97
C ASP A 275 -4.89 -3.43 -11.91
N THR A 276 -5.96 -4.12 -11.50
CA THR A 276 -6.54 -5.22 -12.27
C THR A 276 -7.44 -4.75 -13.41
N ALA A 277 -8.00 -3.54 -13.34
CA ALA A 277 -8.83 -2.96 -14.40
C ALA A 277 -7.94 -2.44 -15.54
N GLU A 278 -6.91 -1.67 -15.21
CA GLU A 278 -5.95 -1.12 -16.17
C GLU A 278 -4.84 -2.11 -16.54
N LYS A 279 -4.81 -3.28 -15.89
CA LYS A 279 -3.88 -4.40 -16.16
C LYS A 279 -2.41 -3.99 -16.09
N PHE A 280 -2.01 -3.36 -14.99
CA PHE A 280 -0.60 -3.07 -14.75
C PHE A 280 -0.18 -3.39 -13.31
N THR A 281 1.12 -3.51 -13.10
CA THR A 281 1.75 -3.58 -11.78
C THR A 281 3.01 -2.70 -11.75
N VAL A 282 3.20 -1.96 -10.67
CA VAL A 282 4.44 -1.23 -10.39
C VAL A 282 5.13 -1.84 -9.19
N TYR A 283 6.36 -2.30 -9.34
CA TYR A 283 7.22 -2.76 -8.27
C TYR A 283 8.23 -1.67 -7.88
N GLY A 284 8.68 -1.68 -6.62
CA GLY A 284 9.71 -0.78 -6.13
C GLY A 284 10.09 -1.01 -4.68
N GLN A 285 10.95 -0.16 -4.13
CA GLN A 285 11.43 -0.29 -2.76
C GLN A 285 10.88 0.81 -1.83
N GLU A 286 10.66 2.01 -2.34
CA GLU A 286 10.07 3.11 -1.61
C GLU A 286 8.99 3.78 -2.45
N GLY A 287 7.87 4.12 -1.81
CA GLY A 287 6.74 4.81 -2.44
C GLY A 287 6.27 5.99 -1.62
N VAL A 288 5.91 7.07 -2.29
CA VAL A 288 5.32 8.27 -1.69
C VAL A 288 4.05 8.61 -2.45
N TYR A 289 2.96 8.76 -1.72
CA TYR A 289 1.67 9.25 -2.20
C TYR A 289 1.36 10.62 -1.62
N LYS A 290 0.86 11.54 -2.43
CA LYS A 290 0.32 12.84 -2.04
C LYS A 290 -1.01 13.05 -2.74
N GLY A 291 -2.10 13.17 -1.96
CA GLY A 291 -3.47 13.31 -2.48
C GLY A 291 -3.94 14.76 -2.59
N LYS A 292 -3.43 15.67 -1.73
CA LYS A 292 -3.83 17.08 -1.78
C LYS A 292 -3.18 17.84 -2.93
N GLY A 293 -4.00 18.56 -3.68
CA GLY A 293 -3.60 19.26 -4.89
C GLY A 293 -3.54 18.31 -6.08
N ASP A 294 -2.44 18.35 -6.82
CA ASP A 294 -2.16 17.34 -7.84
C ASP A 294 -1.89 16.01 -7.14
N GLU A 295 -2.65 15.00 -7.50
CA GLU A 295 -2.44 13.66 -6.97
C GLU A 295 -1.16 13.06 -7.56
N VAL A 296 -0.20 12.76 -6.70
CA VAL A 296 1.13 12.32 -7.11
C VAL A 296 1.49 10.99 -6.44
N VAL A 297 1.91 10.02 -7.24
CA VAL A 297 2.58 8.80 -6.75
C VAL A 297 4.01 8.81 -7.27
N THR A 298 4.97 8.58 -6.38
CA THR A 298 6.39 8.44 -6.73
C THR A 298 6.91 7.12 -6.17
N VAL A 299 7.51 6.31 -7.02
CA VAL A 299 8.14 5.02 -6.64
C VAL A 299 9.61 5.08 -6.99
N THR A 300 10.47 4.70 -6.05
CA THR A 300 11.93 4.71 -6.18
C THR A 300 12.55 3.35 -5.82
N GLY A 301 13.87 3.24 -5.98
CA GLY A 301 14.59 1.99 -5.73
C GLY A 301 14.54 1.04 -6.91
N ARG A 302 14.81 1.56 -8.11
CA ARG A 302 14.75 0.85 -9.39
C ARG A 302 13.35 0.30 -9.69
N PRO A 303 12.32 1.17 -9.72
CA PRO A 303 10.97 0.72 -9.98
C PRO A 303 10.83 0.07 -11.35
N LEU A 304 9.91 -0.89 -11.40
CA LEU A 304 9.54 -1.60 -12.62
C LEU A 304 8.03 -1.47 -12.84
N PHE A 305 7.64 -0.85 -13.93
CA PHE A 305 6.26 -0.82 -14.42
C PHE A 305 6.05 -1.97 -15.42
N LEU A 306 5.00 -2.74 -15.20
CA LEU A 306 4.54 -3.81 -16.07
C LEU A 306 3.14 -3.49 -16.58
N SER A 307 2.94 -3.49 -17.89
CA SER A 307 1.59 -3.45 -18.48
C SER A 307 1.30 -4.77 -19.17
N TYR A 308 0.24 -5.45 -18.71
CA TYR A 308 -0.19 -6.74 -19.23
C TYR A 308 -1.15 -6.54 -20.41
N SER A 309 -0.62 -6.20 -21.56
CA SER A 309 -1.41 -6.08 -22.79
C SER A 309 -1.13 -7.27 -23.70
N GLU A 310 -2.15 -8.04 -24.02
CA GLU A 310 -2.01 -9.15 -24.97
C GLU A 310 -1.57 -8.65 -26.36
N PRO A 311 -0.70 -9.41 -27.07
CA PRO A 311 -0.11 -10.69 -26.66
C PRO A 311 1.18 -10.56 -25.83
N ASP A 312 1.72 -9.38 -25.60
CA ASP A 312 3.03 -9.19 -24.98
C ASP A 312 2.97 -8.18 -23.83
N THR A 313 3.76 -8.42 -22.79
CA THR A 313 3.94 -7.52 -21.65
C THR A 313 4.95 -6.43 -21.99
N LEU A 314 4.62 -5.19 -21.66
CA LEU A 314 5.52 -4.05 -21.70
C LEU A 314 6.17 -3.85 -20.33
N TYR A 315 7.49 -3.79 -20.29
CA TYR A 315 8.31 -3.53 -19.11
C TYR A 315 8.96 -2.15 -19.26
N ILE A 316 8.84 -1.30 -18.24
CA ILE A 316 9.52 0.01 -18.20
C ILE A 316 10.17 0.14 -16.83
N SER A 317 11.45 0.47 -16.78
CA SER A 317 12.20 0.70 -15.54
C SER A 317 13.06 1.96 -15.64
N GLY A 318 13.46 2.49 -14.50
CA GLY A 318 14.36 3.61 -14.34
C GLY A 318 14.74 3.77 -12.88
N ASP A 319 15.32 4.89 -12.50
CA ASP A 319 15.66 5.22 -11.12
C ASP A 319 14.42 5.57 -10.30
N THR A 320 13.49 6.27 -10.94
CA THR A 320 12.25 6.77 -10.33
C THR A 320 11.11 6.74 -11.36
N ILE A 321 9.96 6.24 -10.95
CA ILE A 321 8.70 6.38 -11.68
C ILE A 321 7.80 7.32 -10.88
N ARG A 322 7.32 8.38 -11.52
CA ARG A 322 6.37 9.34 -10.93
C ARG A 322 5.15 9.45 -11.82
N THR A 323 3.97 9.35 -11.22
CA THR A 323 2.69 9.60 -11.89
C THR A 323 2.00 10.80 -11.26
N VAL A 324 1.32 11.59 -12.10
CA VAL A 324 0.58 12.79 -11.69
C VAL A 324 -0.79 12.76 -12.36
N LYS A 325 -1.84 12.99 -11.60
CA LYS A 325 -3.18 13.26 -12.12
C LYS A 325 -3.30 14.78 -12.33
N VAL A 326 -3.48 15.20 -13.57
CA VAL A 326 -3.31 16.61 -13.96
C VAL A 326 -4.57 17.44 -13.80
N ASP A 327 -5.75 16.82 -13.92
CA ASP A 327 -7.02 17.55 -13.92
C ASP A 327 -8.22 16.68 -13.52
N SER A 328 -9.39 17.33 -13.44
CA SER A 328 -10.68 16.67 -13.15
C SER A 328 -11.17 15.75 -14.28
N SER A 329 -10.56 15.78 -15.47
CA SER A 329 -10.87 14.88 -16.59
C SER A 329 -10.23 13.50 -16.43
N GLY A 330 -9.37 13.34 -15.41
CA GLY A 330 -8.70 12.08 -15.12
C GLY A 330 -7.45 11.82 -15.96
N HIS A 331 -6.98 12.80 -16.75
CA HIS A 331 -5.73 12.64 -17.48
C HIS A 331 -4.54 12.46 -16.55
N ARG A 332 -3.68 11.53 -16.91
CA ARG A 332 -2.50 11.19 -16.12
C ARG A 332 -1.24 11.36 -16.93
N GLN A 333 -0.20 11.76 -16.22
CA GLN A 333 1.15 11.83 -16.72
C GLN A 333 2.03 10.84 -15.98
N MET A 334 2.93 10.18 -16.70
CA MET A 334 3.96 9.32 -16.11
C MET A 334 5.34 9.82 -16.54
N TYR A 335 6.20 9.95 -15.58
CA TYR A 335 7.60 10.30 -15.76
C TYR A 335 8.47 9.15 -15.27
N VAL A 336 9.44 8.76 -16.08
CA VAL A 336 10.50 7.82 -15.69
C VAL A 336 11.82 8.58 -15.79
N TYR A 337 12.54 8.65 -14.70
CA TYR A 337 13.78 9.43 -14.61
C TYR A 337 14.99 8.52 -14.52
N ARG A 338 16.06 8.91 -15.23
CA ARG A 338 17.40 8.33 -15.24
C ARG A 338 17.45 6.85 -15.61
N ASP A 339 18.33 6.54 -16.55
CA ASP A 339 18.57 5.19 -17.07
C ASP A 339 17.27 4.45 -17.41
N MET A 340 16.35 5.16 -18.10
CA MET A 340 15.10 4.57 -18.54
C MET A 340 15.38 3.43 -19.51
N ARG A 341 14.78 2.28 -19.25
CA ARG A 341 14.80 1.08 -20.08
C ARG A 341 13.40 0.60 -20.35
N LEU A 342 13.16 0.22 -21.58
CA LEU A 342 11.90 -0.33 -22.06
C LEU A 342 12.17 -1.67 -22.73
N TYR A 343 11.33 -2.64 -22.44
CA TYR A 343 11.35 -3.95 -23.09
C TYR A 343 9.94 -4.41 -23.41
N ARG A 344 9.74 -4.74 -24.66
CA ARG A 344 8.69 -5.59 -25.21
C ARG A 344 9.36 -6.51 -26.22
N LYS A 345 8.81 -7.69 -26.50
CA LYS A 345 9.43 -8.70 -27.37
C LYS A 345 9.88 -8.14 -28.72
N ASP A 346 9.06 -7.29 -29.32
CA ASP A 346 9.26 -6.66 -30.65
C ASP A 346 9.88 -5.27 -30.60
N LEU A 347 10.03 -4.66 -29.41
CA LEU A 347 10.54 -3.30 -29.25
C LEU A 347 11.31 -3.17 -27.94
N GLN A 348 12.55 -2.73 -28.01
CA GLN A 348 13.36 -2.38 -26.84
C GLN A 348 13.77 -0.92 -26.94
N GLY A 349 14.03 -0.29 -25.78
CA GLY A 349 14.39 1.12 -25.75
C GLY A 349 15.25 1.47 -24.55
N LYS A 350 16.07 2.51 -24.74
CA LYS A 350 16.88 3.13 -23.67
C LYS A 350 16.92 4.63 -23.89
N ALA A 351 16.83 5.39 -22.82
CA ALA A 351 16.94 6.84 -22.81
C ALA A 351 17.38 7.33 -21.42
N ASP A 352 17.66 8.62 -21.27
CA ASP A 352 17.81 9.19 -19.93
C ASP A 352 16.46 9.19 -19.20
N SER A 353 15.41 9.66 -19.86
CA SER A 353 14.09 9.78 -19.27
C SER A 353 12.96 9.53 -20.28
N LEU A 354 11.78 9.22 -19.74
CA LEU A 354 10.54 9.04 -20.49
C LEU A 354 9.43 9.89 -19.88
N TYR A 355 8.65 10.52 -20.73
CA TYR A 355 7.39 11.15 -20.41
C TYR A 355 6.26 10.49 -21.19
N TYR A 356 5.16 10.18 -20.51
CA TYR A 356 3.92 9.70 -21.11
C TYR A 356 2.75 10.55 -20.63
N THR A 357 1.81 10.83 -21.51
CA THR A 357 0.52 11.42 -21.14
C THR A 357 -0.63 10.64 -21.76
N SER A 358 -1.68 10.43 -20.96
CA SER A 358 -2.89 9.77 -21.46
C SER A 358 -3.77 10.68 -22.33
N ALA A 359 -3.49 11.98 -22.37
CA ALA A 359 -4.25 12.94 -23.16
C ALA A 359 -4.08 12.72 -24.69
N ASP A 360 -2.88 12.41 -25.12
CA ASP A 360 -2.54 12.10 -26.51
C ASP A 360 -2.03 10.69 -26.73
N SER A 361 -1.96 9.91 -25.65
CA SER A 361 -1.46 8.53 -25.65
C SER A 361 -0.04 8.40 -26.22
N ALA A 362 0.83 9.37 -25.95
CA ALA A 362 2.17 9.46 -26.51
C ALA A 362 3.27 9.21 -25.46
N PHE A 363 4.27 8.43 -25.84
CA PHE A 363 5.54 8.26 -25.13
C PHE A 363 6.59 9.16 -25.77
N HIS A 364 7.31 9.94 -24.95
CA HIS A 364 8.42 10.79 -25.37
C HIS A 364 9.69 10.38 -24.63
N LEU A 365 10.72 10.04 -25.37
CA LEU A 365 12.02 9.58 -24.88
C LEU A 365 13.06 10.66 -25.06
N TYR A 366 13.69 11.11 -23.97
CA TYR A 366 14.66 12.21 -23.94
C TYR A 366 16.06 11.74 -23.53
N GLY A 367 17.09 12.51 -23.92
CA GLY A 367 18.46 12.31 -23.50
C GLY A 367 19.13 11.13 -24.19
N ARG A 368 19.52 11.33 -25.46
CA ARG A 368 20.13 10.30 -26.32
C ARG A 368 19.29 9.01 -26.43
N PRO A 369 18.01 9.12 -26.79
CA PRO A 369 17.15 7.96 -26.90
C PRO A 369 17.61 7.02 -28.02
N VAL A 370 17.38 5.73 -27.78
CA VAL A 370 17.55 4.68 -28.78
C VAL A 370 16.43 3.66 -28.66
N LEU A 371 15.90 3.25 -29.79
CA LEU A 371 14.95 2.15 -29.94
C LEU A 371 15.57 1.05 -30.79
N TRP A 372 15.25 -0.20 -30.45
CA TRP A 372 15.61 -1.36 -31.27
C TRP A 372 14.35 -2.16 -31.60
N SER A 373 14.23 -2.54 -32.84
CA SER A 373 13.24 -3.51 -33.30
C SER A 373 13.97 -4.51 -34.18
N ASP A 374 14.02 -5.75 -33.72
CA ASP A 374 14.78 -6.83 -34.36
C ASP A 374 16.25 -6.40 -34.64
N THR A 375 16.65 -6.30 -35.91
CA THR A 375 17.98 -5.91 -36.38
C THR A 375 18.11 -4.40 -36.68
N THR A 376 17.10 -3.61 -36.34
CA THR A 376 17.06 -2.17 -36.64
C THR A 376 17.19 -1.36 -35.36
N GLN A 377 18.07 -0.36 -35.38
CA GLN A 377 18.29 0.63 -34.33
C GLN A 377 17.84 2.00 -34.83
N ILE A 378 17.14 2.77 -34.00
CA ILE A 378 16.68 4.12 -34.30
C ILE A 378 17.17 5.07 -33.20
N THR A 379 17.82 6.17 -33.58
CA THR A 379 18.34 7.17 -32.63
C THR A 379 17.97 8.58 -33.09
N GLY A 380 17.98 9.56 -32.18
CA GLY A 380 17.75 10.98 -32.44
C GLY A 380 17.94 11.83 -31.19
N GLY A 381 17.59 13.10 -31.23
CA GLY A 381 17.57 14.00 -30.08
C GLY A 381 16.34 13.75 -29.20
N LEU A 382 15.19 13.52 -29.81
CA LEU A 382 13.92 13.16 -29.18
C LEU A 382 13.24 12.06 -30.01
N ILE A 383 12.72 11.04 -29.35
CA ILE A 383 11.87 10.02 -29.99
C ILE A 383 10.50 10.05 -29.34
N SER A 384 9.44 10.15 -30.16
CA SER A 384 8.05 10.12 -29.72
C SER A 384 7.30 8.98 -30.42
N ILE A 385 6.53 8.21 -29.65
CA ILE A 385 5.69 7.12 -30.16
C ILE A 385 4.26 7.37 -29.71
N THR A 386 3.33 7.54 -30.64
CA THR A 386 1.91 7.59 -30.34
C THR A 386 1.32 6.19 -30.34
N MET A 387 0.32 5.99 -29.49
CA MET A 387 -0.38 4.71 -29.36
C MET A 387 -1.83 4.84 -29.80
N SER A 388 -2.32 3.86 -30.53
CA SER A 388 -3.76 3.68 -30.80
C SER A 388 -4.23 2.43 -30.05
N GLY A 389 -4.98 2.65 -28.95
CA GLY A 389 -5.19 1.59 -27.98
C GLY A 389 -3.85 1.13 -27.37
N ASN A 390 -3.59 -0.19 -27.44
CA ASN A 390 -2.34 -0.78 -26.91
C ASN A 390 -1.28 -1.05 -28.00
N GLN A 391 -1.43 -0.46 -29.18
CA GLN A 391 -0.52 -0.70 -30.30
C GLN A 391 0.17 0.60 -30.71
N PRO A 392 1.45 0.57 -31.10
CA PRO A 392 2.10 1.74 -31.68
C PRO A 392 1.43 2.11 -33.00
N ASP A 393 1.20 3.41 -33.20
CA ASP A 393 0.59 4.00 -34.38
C ASP A 393 1.61 4.76 -35.22
N SER A 394 2.25 5.76 -34.62
CA SER A 394 3.21 6.60 -35.30
C SER A 394 4.49 6.78 -34.49
N LEU A 395 5.60 6.92 -35.21
CA LEU A 395 6.93 7.20 -34.67
C LEU A 395 7.39 8.56 -35.20
N PHE A 396 7.88 9.42 -34.32
CA PHE A 396 8.52 10.66 -34.68
C PHE A 396 9.92 10.70 -34.05
N VAL A 397 10.93 11.02 -34.87
CA VAL A 397 12.30 11.22 -34.41
C VAL A 397 12.73 12.60 -34.82
N PHE A 398 13.13 13.41 -33.87
CA PHE A 398 13.54 14.78 -34.10
C PHE A 398 15.04 14.93 -33.83
N GLU A 399 15.66 15.81 -34.57
CA GLU A 399 17.06 16.19 -34.44
C GLU A 399 18.04 15.03 -34.64
N ASN A 400 18.75 15.07 -35.78
CA ASN A 400 19.73 14.03 -36.13
C ASN A 400 19.17 12.62 -36.17
N ALA A 401 17.98 12.46 -36.74
CA ALA A 401 17.34 11.16 -36.88
C ALA A 401 18.25 10.19 -37.68
N PHE A 402 18.46 8.99 -37.10
CA PHE A 402 19.34 7.99 -37.66
C PHE A 402 18.72 6.58 -37.52
N ILE A 403 18.72 5.81 -38.59
CA ILE A 403 18.36 4.40 -38.62
C ILE A 403 19.61 3.61 -38.99
N LEU A 404 19.91 2.58 -38.20
CA LEU A 404 20.96 1.61 -38.45
C LEU A 404 20.33 0.22 -38.53
N ALA A 405 20.47 -0.48 -39.63
CA ALA A 405 19.99 -1.84 -39.81
C ALA A 405 21.15 -2.78 -40.09
N ILE A 406 21.21 -3.88 -39.30
CA ILE A 406 22.23 -4.94 -39.50
C ILE A 406 21.85 -5.72 -40.76
N GLU A 407 22.76 -5.74 -41.73
CA GLU A 407 22.60 -6.51 -42.96
C GLU A 407 23.43 -7.80 -42.94
N SER A 408 24.62 -7.73 -42.32
CA SER A 408 25.50 -8.86 -42.01
C SER A 408 26.40 -8.52 -40.82
N ASP A 409 27.29 -9.38 -40.41
CA ASP A 409 28.23 -9.14 -39.31
C ASP A 409 29.06 -7.87 -39.49
N THR A 410 29.33 -7.45 -40.72
CA THR A 410 30.17 -6.31 -41.05
C THR A 410 29.47 -5.20 -41.77
N PHE A 411 28.30 -5.44 -42.37
CA PHE A 411 27.59 -4.49 -43.21
C PHE A 411 26.34 -3.94 -42.49
N TYR A 412 26.21 -2.60 -42.54
CA TYR A 412 25.13 -1.87 -41.89
C TYR A 412 24.47 -0.94 -42.88
N ASN A 413 23.19 -1.15 -43.17
CA ASN A 413 22.41 -0.15 -43.92
C ASN A 413 22.12 1.02 -42.99
N GLN A 414 22.33 2.23 -43.51
CA GLN A 414 22.23 3.47 -42.73
C GLN A 414 21.33 4.46 -43.43
N ILE A 415 20.51 5.14 -42.67
CA ILE A 415 19.61 6.17 -43.12
C ILE A 415 19.69 7.32 -42.11
N ARG A 416 19.91 8.52 -42.62
CA ARG A 416 20.03 9.71 -41.77
C ARG A 416 19.19 10.84 -42.37
N GLY A 417 18.65 11.69 -41.48
CA GLY A 417 18.00 12.94 -41.83
C GLY A 417 17.96 13.91 -40.66
N ARG A 418 17.33 15.07 -40.87
CA ARG A 418 17.06 15.98 -39.77
C ARG A 418 16.00 15.39 -38.86
N ASP A 419 14.87 15.02 -39.44
CA ASP A 419 13.73 14.43 -38.72
C ASP A 419 13.21 13.18 -39.46
N LEU A 420 12.41 12.37 -38.76
CA LEU A 420 11.83 11.16 -39.30
C LEU A 420 10.39 10.99 -38.79
N LYS A 421 9.47 10.63 -39.69
CA LYS A 421 8.12 10.23 -39.38
C LYS A 421 7.88 8.80 -39.88
N GLY A 422 7.58 7.88 -38.96
CA GLY A 422 7.24 6.48 -39.24
C GLY A 422 5.79 6.17 -38.94
N ASN A 423 5.23 5.18 -39.63
CA ASN A 423 3.93 4.61 -39.34
C ASN A 423 4.09 3.11 -39.07
N PHE A 424 3.31 2.59 -38.13
CA PHE A 424 3.25 1.18 -37.84
C PHE A 424 2.00 0.55 -38.45
N GLU A 425 2.15 -0.65 -38.96
CA GLU A 425 1.08 -1.56 -39.37
C GLU A 425 1.35 -2.91 -38.72
N ASP A 426 0.36 -3.52 -38.08
CA ASP A 426 0.52 -4.78 -37.36
C ASP A 426 1.73 -4.80 -36.40
N ARG A 427 1.97 -3.67 -35.70
CA ARG A 427 3.08 -3.42 -34.76
C ARG A 427 4.48 -3.38 -35.40
N LYS A 428 4.58 -3.48 -36.70
CA LYS A 428 5.83 -3.37 -37.45
C LYS A 428 5.89 -2.03 -38.14
N LEU A 429 7.09 -1.48 -38.22
CA LEU A 429 7.34 -0.26 -38.97
C LEU A 429 7.09 -0.56 -40.44
N SER A 430 6.11 0.12 -41.05
CA SER A 430 5.71 -0.11 -42.46
C SER A 430 6.27 0.95 -43.39
N LYS A 431 6.28 2.21 -42.96
CA LYS A 431 6.65 3.35 -43.77
C LYS A 431 7.40 4.37 -42.94
N VAL A 432 8.46 4.92 -43.51
CA VAL A 432 9.26 5.99 -42.89
C VAL A 432 9.52 7.10 -43.92
N LEU A 433 9.13 8.31 -43.56
CA LEU A 433 9.49 9.53 -44.29
C LEU A 433 10.64 10.22 -43.57
N VAL A 434 11.78 10.31 -44.19
CA VAL A 434 12.94 11.10 -43.73
C VAL A 434 12.83 12.50 -44.28
N ILE A 435 12.96 13.49 -43.41
CA ILE A 435 12.71 14.90 -43.72
C ILE A 435 13.99 15.71 -43.49
N GLY A 436 14.46 16.37 -44.55
CA GLY A 436 15.61 17.27 -44.53
C GLY A 436 16.96 16.58 -44.46
N ASN A 437 17.82 16.86 -45.42
CA ASN A 437 19.19 16.34 -45.53
C ASN A 437 19.24 14.80 -45.45
N GLY A 438 18.40 14.15 -46.25
CA GLY A 438 18.33 12.69 -46.30
C GLY A 438 19.60 12.11 -46.92
N GLN A 439 20.22 11.16 -46.22
CA GLN A 439 21.40 10.42 -46.62
C GLN A 439 21.20 8.93 -46.41
N THR A 440 21.74 8.12 -47.31
CA THR A 440 21.72 6.65 -47.16
C THR A 440 23.07 6.03 -47.50
N VAL A 441 23.37 4.95 -46.79
CA VAL A 441 24.35 3.94 -47.17
C VAL A 441 23.60 2.61 -47.20
N TYR A 442 23.54 1.99 -48.39
CA TYR A 442 22.76 0.77 -48.59
C TYR A 442 23.60 -0.25 -49.36
N TYR A 443 23.76 -1.46 -48.78
CA TYR A 443 24.48 -2.57 -49.41
C TYR A 443 23.56 -3.28 -50.40
N VAL A 444 23.93 -3.23 -51.66
CA VAL A 444 23.15 -3.79 -52.78
C VAL A 444 23.49 -5.26 -52.95
N LYS A 445 22.46 -6.09 -53.11
CA LYS A 445 22.56 -7.53 -53.37
C LYS A 445 21.98 -7.89 -54.72
N GLU A 446 22.53 -8.94 -55.32
CA GLU A 446 21.90 -9.62 -56.44
C GLU A 446 20.77 -10.56 -55.93
N GLU A 447 20.02 -11.15 -56.87
CA GLU A 447 18.92 -12.07 -56.53
C GLU A 447 19.38 -13.32 -55.77
N ASP A 448 20.63 -13.75 -55.94
CA ASP A 448 21.27 -14.87 -55.24
C ASP A 448 21.75 -14.54 -53.81
N GLY A 449 21.62 -13.25 -53.40
CA GLY A 449 22.06 -12.75 -52.10
C GLY A 449 23.52 -12.27 -52.05
N THR A 450 24.26 -12.31 -53.15
CA THR A 450 25.65 -11.84 -53.25
C THR A 450 25.71 -10.32 -53.20
N PHE A 451 26.55 -9.76 -52.33
CA PHE A 451 26.75 -8.31 -52.27
C PHE A 451 27.62 -7.85 -53.44
N ILE A 452 27.16 -6.82 -54.16
CA ILE A 452 27.86 -6.27 -55.33
C ILE A 452 28.49 -4.91 -55.08
N GLY A 453 28.05 -4.18 -54.08
CA GLY A 453 28.56 -2.87 -53.77
C GLY A 453 27.74 -2.14 -52.73
N VAL A 454 28.14 -0.94 -52.42
CA VAL A 454 27.44 0.00 -51.55
C VAL A 454 26.89 1.17 -52.35
N ASN A 455 25.60 1.44 -52.22
CA ASN A 455 24.96 2.64 -52.75
C ASN A 455 24.99 3.72 -51.69
N ARG A 456 25.64 4.84 -51.98
CA ARG A 456 25.60 6.06 -51.16
C ARG A 456 24.77 7.09 -51.89
N ALA A 457 23.78 7.65 -51.17
CA ALA A 457 22.91 8.65 -51.76
C ALA A 457 22.63 9.80 -50.82
N ASP A 458 22.54 10.97 -51.36
CA ASP A 458 22.14 12.23 -50.70
C ASP A 458 20.91 12.79 -51.41
N CYS A 459 19.93 13.30 -50.65
CA CYS A 459 18.73 13.93 -51.18
C CYS A 459 18.07 14.85 -50.16
N SER A 460 17.03 15.58 -50.55
CA SER A 460 16.30 16.41 -49.60
C SER A 460 15.44 15.59 -48.65
N ASN A 461 14.67 14.63 -49.18
CA ASN A 461 13.78 13.76 -48.41
C ASN A 461 13.81 12.33 -48.98
N LEU A 462 13.48 11.36 -48.15
CA LEU A 462 13.41 9.93 -48.49
C LEU A 462 12.10 9.34 -48.02
N LEU A 463 11.52 8.48 -48.82
CA LEU A 463 10.44 7.60 -48.41
C LEU A 463 10.94 6.16 -48.43
N ILE A 464 10.85 5.48 -47.29
CA ILE A 464 11.30 4.10 -47.10
C ILE A 464 10.09 3.27 -46.81
N LEU A 465 9.94 2.18 -47.53
CA LEU A 465 8.93 1.15 -47.28
C LEU A 465 9.61 -0.07 -46.67
N PHE A 466 9.02 -0.61 -45.61
CA PHE A 466 9.50 -1.80 -44.92
C PHE A 466 8.58 -2.97 -45.22
N ALA A 467 9.14 -4.15 -45.25
CA ALA A 467 8.40 -5.41 -45.19
C ALA A 467 9.18 -6.38 -44.26
N GLU A 468 8.49 -6.99 -43.33
CA GLU A 468 9.09 -7.90 -42.33
C GLU A 468 10.30 -7.30 -41.61
N ASN A 469 10.20 -6.03 -41.20
CA ASN A 469 11.27 -5.22 -40.56
C ASN A 469 12.54 -5.00 -41.41
N LYS A 470 12.48 -5.31 -42.69
CA LYS A 470 13.59 -5.06 -43.64
C LYS A 470 13.21 -3.97 -44.64
N VAL A 471 14.19 -3.19 -45.07
CA VAL A 471 13.98 -2.19 -46.12
C VAL A 471 13.59 -2.92 -47.40
N LYS A 472 12.39 -2.63 -47.90
CA LYS A 472 11.85 -3.16 -49.15
C LYS A 472 12.14 -2.23 -50.34
N GLU A 473 11.95 -0.92 -50.15
CA GLU A 473 12.07 0.07 -51.20
C GLU A 473 12.49 1.42 -50.61
N ILE A 474 13.38 2.12 -51.28
CA ILE A 474 13.78 3.50 -50.95
C ILE A 474 13.45 4.40 -52.16
N LYS A 475 12.59 5.40 -51.92
CA LYS A 475 12.24 6.42 -52.91
C LYS A 475 12.92 7.74 -52.55
N PHE A 476 13.83 8.19 -53.39
CA PHE A 476 14.48 9.47 -53.24
C PHE A 476 13.56 10.58 -53.73
N ILE A 477 13.31 11.57 -52.89
CA ILE A 477 12.40 12.68 -53.16
C ILE A 477 13.22 13.96 -53.22
N THR A 478 13.25 14.64 -54.38
CA THR A 478 13.91 15.92 -54.64
C THR A 478 15.44 15.85 -54.67
N LYS A 479 16.01 16.06 -55.85
CA LYS A 479 17.44 16.18 -56.12
C LYS A 479 18.28 15.03 -55.58
N PRO A 480 18.04 13.78 -56.00
CA PRO A 480 18.90 12.68 -55.60
C PRO A 480 20.27 12.78 -56.27
N ASP A 481 21.31 12.64 -55.49
CA ASP A 481 22.67 12.37 -55.94
C ASP A 481 23.10 11.05 -55.36
N SER A 482 23.35 10.05 -56.21
CA SER A 482 23.69 8.70 -55.74
C SER A 482 24.79 8.08 -56.56
N ARG A 483 25.62 7.28 -55.88
CA ARG A 483 26.70 6.52 -56.49
C ARG A 483 26.75 5.10 -55.96
N LEU A 484 26.95 4.15 -56.87
CA LEU A 484 27.22 2.77 -56.53
C LEU A 484 28.74 2.54 -56.55
N ILE A 485 29.28 2.06 -55.44
CA ILE A 485 30.70 1.79 -55.25
C ILE A 485 30.85 0.26 -55.14
N PRO A 486 31.62 -0.39 -56.06
CA PRO A 486 31.86 -1.85 -55.97
C PRO A 486 32.54 -2.23 -54.67
N LEU A 487 32.25 -3.42 -54.14
CA LEU A 487 32.92 -3.96 -52.94
C LEU A 487 34.43 -4.02 -53.14
N GLY A 488 35.17 -3.61 -52.09
CA GLY A 488 36.63 -3.56 -52.10
C GLY A 488 37.23 -2.26 -52.71
N MET A 489 36.36 -1.34 -53.19
CA MET A 489 36.77 -0.02 -53.69
C MET A 489 36.26 1.11 -52.79
N GLU A 490 35.42 0.79 -51.77
CA GLU A 490 34.87 1.74 -50.85
C GLU A 490 35.90 2.25 -49.82
N THR A 491 35.76 3.52 -49.45
CA THR A 491 36.50 4.14 -48.35
C THR A 491 35.63 4.13 -47.08
N ASP A 492 36.24 4.37 -45.92
CA ASP A 492 35.51 4.50 -44.64
C ASP A 492 34.43 5.60 -44.70
N GLU A 493 34.67 6.67 -45.45
CA GLU A 493 33.70 7.74 -45.67
C GLU A 493 32.53 7.30 -46.54
N ASP A 494 32.72 6.36 -47.45
CA ASP A 494 31.67 5.83 -48.31
C ASP A 494 30.69 4.92 -47.54
N VAL A 495 31.18 4.20 -46.57
CA VAL A 495 30.41 3.18 -45.82
C VAL A 495 29.90 3.66 -44.47
N ARG A 496 30.25 4.90 -44.06
CA ARG A 496 29.78 5.45 -42.76
C ARG A 496 29.23 6.85 -42.93
N LEU A 497 27.98 7.04 -42.50
CA LEU A 497 27.39 8.38 -42.42
C LEU A 497 27.86 9.09 -41.13
N LYS A 498 27.84 10.42 -41.16
CA LYS A 498 28.13 11.22 -39.98
C LYS A 498 27.16 10.86 -38.84
N ASN A 499 27.66 10.73 -37.61
CA ASN A 499 26.92 10.28 -36.42
C ASN A 499 26.57 8.78 -36.42
N PHE A 500 27.29 7.98 -37.24
CA PHE A 500 27.19 6.51 -37.10
C PHE A 500 27.57 6.08 -35.69
N GLU A 501 26.66 5.40 -35.01
CA GLU A 501 26.88 4.86 -33.68
C GLU A 501 26.16 3.51 -33.57
N ASN A 502 26.92 2.42 -33.36
CA ASN A 502 26.36 1.11 -33.14
C ASN A 502 26.15 0.92 -31.61
N ARG A 503 24.91 0.87 -31.18
CA ARG A 503 24.51 0.74 -29.78
C ARG A 503 23.78 -0.58 -29.49
N PHE A 504 23.86 -1.58 -30.37
CA PHE A 504 23.21 -2.88 -30.14
C PHE A 504 23.66 -3.57 -28.85
N GLY A 505 24.90 -3.34 -28.39
CA GLY A 505 25.39 -3.82 -27.10
C GLY A 505 24.70 -3.23 -25.87
N GLU A 506 23.92 -2.14 -26.04
CA GLU A 506 23.14 -1.54 -24.95
C GLU A 506 21.68 -2.01 -24.93
N LYS A 507 21.28 -2.87 -25.90
CA LYS A 507 19.91 -3.34 -26.06
C LYS A 507 19.44 -4.06 -24.80
N PRO A 508 18.35 -3.61 -24.13
CA PRO A 508 17.85 -4.24 -22.93
C PRO A 508 17.36 -5.68 -23.18
N GLU A 509 17.64 -6.57 -22.25
CA GLU A 509 17.20 -7.96 -22.28
C GLU A 509 16.20 -8.27 -21.16
N LEU A 510 15.27 -9.19 -21.40
CA LEU A 510 14.17 -9.51 -20.50
C LEU A 510 14.63 -9.90 -19.08
N TYR A 511 15.75 -10.62 -18.95
CA TYR A 511 16.25 -11.05 -17.64
C TYR A 511 16.53 -9.87 -16.70
N GLN A 512 17.01 -8.73 -17.23
CA GLN A 512 17.30 -7.52 -16.45
C GLN A 512 16.05 -6.95 -15.75
N PHE A 513 14.86 -7.15 -16.34
CA PHE A 513 13.58 -6.72 -15.76
C PHE A 513 13.01 -7.79 -14.81
N LYS A 514 13.25 -9.07 -15.11
CA LYS A 514 12.82 -10.16 -14.21
C LYS A 514 13.55 -10.14 -12.89
N ASP A 515 14.83 -9.76 -12.87
CA ASP A 515 15.60 -9.61 -11.64
C ASP A 515 15.04 -8.52 -10.72
N LEU A 516 14.43 -7.48 -11.28
CA LEU A 516 13.71 -6.46 -10.51
C LEU A 516 12.39 -6.96 -9.90
N MET A 517 11.77 -7.98 -10.50
CA MET A 517 10.57 -8.63 -9.94
C MET A 517 10.92 -9.60 -8.80
N ILE A 518 12.07 -10.28 -8.86
CA ILE A 518 12.50 -11.27 -7.86
C ILE A 518 12.96 -10.59 -6.57
N SER A 519 13.40 -9.35 -6.64
CA SER A 519 13.68 -8.51 -5.47
C SER A 519 12.42 -7.94 -4.81
N ALA A 520 11.24 -8.18 -5.38
CA ALA A 520 9.92 -7.98 -4.78
C ALA A 520 9.37 -9.36 -4.34
N PRO A 521 8.75 -9.52 -3.17
CA PRO A 521 8.34 -10.80 -2.61
C PRO A 521 7.30 -11.53 -3.46
#